data_016a1ccf4b03ec880d36fd1a22a28589
#
_entry.id   016a1ccf4b03ec880d36fd1a22a28589
#
_cell.length_a   1.000
_cell.length_b   1.000
_cell.length_c   1.000
_cell.angle_alpha   90.00
_cell.angle_beta   90.00
_cell.angle_gamma   90.00
#
_symmetry.space_group_name_H-M   'P 1'
#
loop_
_entity.id
_entity.type
_entity.pdbx_description
1 polymer ?
#
loop_
_entity_poly.entity_id
_entity_poly.type
_entity_poly.pdbx_seq_one_letter_code
_entity_poly.pdbx_strand_id
1 'polypeptide(L)'
;METRKVKETKDGADVKRFRERLKDKKKIVVKIGSSSLQHSETGDLDYTKLDVLVRELCDMRNRGKDVVLVTSGAIAVGKKAVNIKDIKHEEEDNPIAVKQACAAVGQARLMMTYQKIFAEYNQVAAQILMTKNTIVDNLNRYNAHNTFSELFKLGVIPIVNENDTVATYEIEIGDNDTLSAIVAALVDADLLILLSDIDGLYTDDPRQNKNAQFIEVVEELTDELMDMGKASTGSSVGTGGMNTKLIAAKIATSSNIDMIIANSKDIKVLHRILDGKNIGTLFVGNKETYFDLPEFVANMHNN
;
A
#
# COMPACT_ATOMS: atom_id res chain seq x y z
N MET A 1 24.83 12.01 27.06
CA MET A 1 23.89 11.74 25.98
C MET A 1 23.86 10.24 25.80
N GLU A 2 22.90 9.56 26.43
CA GLU A 2 22.71 8.11 26.25
C GLU A 2 22.03 7.89 24.90
N THR A 3 22.74 7.24 23.99
CA THR A 3 22.20 6.70 22.76
C THR A 3 21.10 5.70 23.10
N ARG A 4 19.83 6.05 22.91
CA ARG A 4 18.72 5.12 22.95
C ARG A 4 18.90 4.15 21.79
N LYS A 5 19.46 2.99 22.08
CA LYS A 5 19.54 1.87 21.13
C LYS A 5 18.14 1.50 20.69
N VAL A 6 17.96 1.30 19.38
CA VAL A 6 16.81 0.55 18.82
C VAL A 6 16.60 -0.66 19.72
N LYS A 7 15.41 -0.79 20.32
CA LYS A 7 15.11 -1.97 21.14
C LYS A 7 15.11 -3.19 20.21
N GLU A 8 16.27 -3.85 20.18
CA GLU A 8 16.46 -5.09 19.48
C GLU A 8 15.42 -6.12 19.90
N THR A 9 14.98 -6.91 18.94
CA THR A 9 14.07 -8.04 19.03
C THR A 9 14.11 -8.73 20.37
N LYS A 10 13.05 -8.52 21.12
CA LYS A 10 12.76 -9.27 22.34
C LYS A 10 12.50 -10.73 22.01
N ASP A 11 12.64 -11.56 23.01
CA ASP A 11 12.42 -13.01 23.07
C ASP A 11 11.38 -13.49 22.02
N GLY A 12 11.64 -14.60 21.34
CA GLY A 12 10.74 -15.18 20.33
C GLY A 12 9.30 -15.38 20.79
N ALA A 13 9.06 -15.35 22.11
CA ALA A 13 7.73 -15.35 22.74
C ALA A 13 6.95 -14.05 22.47
N ASP A 14 7.59 -12.90 22.49
CA ASP A 14 6.94 -11.60 22.21
C ASP A 14 6.58 -11.47 20.73
N VAL A 15 7.47 -11.87 19.82
CA VAL A 15 7.17 -11.91 18.37
C VAL A 15 5.95 -12.79 18.12
N LYS A 16 5.90 -13.99 18.72
CA LYS A 16 4.75 -14.89 18.58
C LYS A 16 3.46 -14.25 19.06
N ARG A 17 3.47 -13.56 20.20
CA ARG A 17 2.29 -12.86 20.76
C ARG A 17 1.76 -11.80 19.79
N PHE A 18 2.64 -10.99 19.18
CA PHE A 18 2.23 -10.00 18.21
C PHE A 18 1.67 -10.63 16.93
N ARG A 19 2.24 -11.75 16.47
CA ARG A 19 1.76 -12.46 15.27
C ARG A 19 0.41 -13.13 15.49
N GLU A 20 0.17 -13.75 16.67
CA GLU A 20 -1.08 -14.42 16.99
C GLU A 20 -2.29 -13.46 16.92
N ARG A 21 -2.16 -12.21 17.32
CA ARG A 21 -3.26 -11.23 17.28
C ARG A 21 -3.70 -10.87 15.85
N LEU A 22 -2.90 -11.17 14.82
CA LEU A 22 -3.26 -10.92 13.44
C LEU A 22 -4.43 -11.78 12.96
N LYS A 23 -4.66 -12.92 13.59
CA LYS A 23 -5.79 -13.83 13.30
C LYS A 23 -7.15 -13.16 13.53
N ASP A 24 -7.23 -12.27 14.51
CA ASP A 24 -8.47 -11.62 14.94
C ASP A 24 -8.78 -10.33 14.17
N LYS A 25 -7.86 -9.88 13.29
CA LYS A 25 -8.06 -8.69 12.48
C LYS A 25 -9.24 -8.86 11.53
N LYS A 26 -10.13 -7.87 11.50
CA LYS A 26 -11.40 -7.93 10.76
C LYS A 26 -11.41 -7.02 9.53
N LYS A 27 -10.83 -5.83 9.63
CA LYS A 27 -10.80 -4.86 8.53
C LYS A 27 -9.37 -4.69 8.03
N ILE A 28 -9.12 -5.09 6.79
CA ILE A 28 -7.78 -5.29 6.25
C ILE A 28 -7.63 -4.48 4.97
N VAL A 29 -6.58 -3.66 4.90
CA VAL A 29 -6.15 -3.02 3.67
C VAL A 29 -4.93 -3.75 3.13
N VAL A 30 -5.00 -4.17 1.88
CA VAL A 30 -3.89 -4.81 1.15
C VAL A 30 -3.43 -3.87 0.06
N LYS A 31 -2.15 -3.54 0.03
CA LYS A 31 -1.55 -2.77 -1.05
C LYS A 31 -0.64 -3.64 -1.90
N ILE A 32 -0.74 -3.49 -3.22
CA ILE A 32 0.17 -4.13 -4.16
C ILE A 32 0.69 -3.13 -5.20
N GLY A 33 1.99 -3.15 -5.46
CA GLY A 33 2.64 -2.29 -6.46
C GLY A 33 2.51 -2.82 -7.89
N SER A 34 2.65 -1.94 -8.88
CA SER A 34 2.59 -2.30 -10.31
C SER A 34 3.66 -3.30 -10.71
N SER A 35 4.89 -3.15 -10.22
CA SER A 35 6.00 -4.09 -10.49
C SER A 35 5.71 -5.52 -10.03
N SER A 36 4.87 -5.68 -9.01
CA SER A 36 4.45 -7.00 -8.51
C SER A 36 3.36 -7.65 -9.37
N LEU A 37 2.63 -6.85 -10.17
CA LEU A 37 1.50 -7.29 -11.00
C LEU A 37 1.82 -7.39 -12.48
N GLN A 38 3.07 -7.14 -12.87
CA GLN A 38 3.50 -7.13 -14.26
C GLN A 38 4.66 -8.10 -14.47
N HIS A 39 4.77 -8.63 -15.68
CA HIS A 39 5.96 -9.31 -16.13
C HIS A 39 7.08 -8.31 -16.36
N SER A 40 8.25 -8.53 -15.76
CA SER A 40 9.41 -7.63 -15.85
C SER A 40 9.90 -7.41 -17.29
N GLU A 41 9.76 -8.45 -18.13
CA GLU A 41 10.29 -8.46 -19.50
C GLU A 41 9.38 -7.68 -20.47
N THR A 42 8.07 -7.75 -20.28
CA THR A 42 7.09 -7.21 -21.24
C THR A 42 6.29 -6.05 -20.72
N GLY A 43 6.22 -5.87 -19.39
CA GLY A 43 5.34 -4.90 -18.74
C GLY A 43 3.84 -5.28 -18.84
N ASP A 44 3.51 -6.48 -19.34
CA ASP A 44 2.13 -6.97 -19.36
C ASP A 44 1.68 -7.39 -17.98
N LEU A 45 0.36 -7.34 -17.73
CA LEU A 45 -0.22 -7.83 -16.50
C LEU A 45 0.05 -9.33 -16.33
N ASP A 46 0.53 -9.72 -15.16
CA ASP A 46 0.67 -11.11 -14.74
C ASP A 46 -0.68 -11.62 -14.24
N TYR A 47 -1.44 -12.22 -15.14
CA TYR A 47 -2.77 -12.74 -14.82
C TYR A 47 -2.74 -13.85 -13.77
N THR A 48 -1.66 -14.61 -13.68
CA THR A 48 -1.50 -15.63 -12.65
C THR A 48 -1.42 -15.01 -11.27
N LYS A 49 -0.61 -13.96 -11.12
CA LYS A 49 -0.52 -13.22 -9.86
C LYS A 49 -1.82 -12.49 -9.52
N LEU A 50 -2.47 -11.89 -10.52
CA LEU A 50 -3.76 -11.22 -10.33
C LEU A 50 -4.83 -12.21 -9.85
N ASP A 51 -4.90 -13.40 -10.44
CA ASP A 51 -5.85 -14.43 -10.02
C ASP A 51 -5.58 -14.89 -8.58
N VAL A 52 -4.33 -15.18 -8.23
CA VAL A 52 -3.97 -15.53 -6.86
C VAL A 52 -4.32 -14.41 -5.88
N LEU A 53 -4.03 -13.15 -6.21
CA LEU A 53 -4.36 -12.00 -5.37
C LEU A 53 -5.87 -11.92 -5.12
N VAL A 54 -6.66 -11.92 -6.19
CA VAL A 54 -8.12 -11.81 -6.08
C VAL A 54 -8.69 -12.98 -5.28
N ARG A 55 -8.21 -14.20 -5.50
CA ARG A 55 -8.63 -15.37 -4.72
C ARG A 55 -8.35 -15.23 -3.24
N GLU A 56 -7.16 -14.75 -2.84
CA GLU A 56 -6.83 -14.50 -1.42
C GLU A 56 -7.74 -13.42 -0.82
N LEU A 57 -8.05 -12.33 -1.54
CA LEU A 57 -8.96 -11.29 -1.07
C LEU A 57 -10.40 -11.81 -0.93
N CYS A 58 -10.87 -12.63 -1.89
CA CYS A 58 -12.18 -13.27 -1.84
C CYS A 58 -12.30 -14.23 -0.65
N ASP A 59 -11.25 -15.03 -0.37
CA ASP A 59 -11.22 -15.92 0.80
C ASP A 59 -11.31 -15.13 2.10
N MET A 60 -10.55 -14.02 2.24
CA MET A 60 -10.67 -13.14 3.40
C MET A 60 -12.10 -12.61 3.56
N ARG A 61 -12.74 -12.17 2.47
CA ARG A 61 -14.12 -11.69 2.48
C ARG A 61 -15.10 -12.79 2.88
N ASN A 62 -14.93 -14.00 2.36
CA ASN A 62 -15.75 -15.18 2.71
C ASN A 62 -15.58 -15.60 4.17
N ARG A 63 -14.44 -15.30 4.78
CA ARG A 63 -14.21 -15.46 6.24
C ARG A 63 -14.81 -14.32 7.09
N GLY A 64 -15.62 -13.44 6.49
CA GLY A 64 -16.30 -12.35 7.18
C GLY A 64 -15.41 -11.14 7.50
N LYS A 65 -14.28 -10.98 6.78
CA LYS A 65 -13.42 -9.80 6.93
C LYS A 65 -13.82 -8.72 5.92
N ASP A 66 -13.73 -7.46 6.31
CA ASP A 66 -13.80 -6.33 5.39
C ASP A 66 -12.43 -6.13 4.75
N VAL A 67 -12.40 -6.09 3.42
CA VAL A 67 -11.14 -6.06 2.67
C VAL A 67 -11.14 -4.89 1.70
N VAL A 68 -10.04 -4.15 1.66
CA VAL A 68 -9.77 -3.10 0.66
C VAL A 68 -8.49 -3.47 -0.08
N LEU A 69 -8.51 -3.36 -1.40
CA LEU A 69 -7.32 -3.45 -2.23
C LEU A 69 -6.87 -2.05 -2.65
N VAL A 70 -5.63 -1.68 -2.36
CA VAL A 70 -4.98 -0.50 -2.95
C VAL A 70 -4.00 -0.97 -4.02
N THR A 71 -4.23 -0.57 -5.26
CA THR A 71 -3.49 -1.05 -6.43
C THR A 71 -2.80 0.09 -7.16
N SER A 72 -1.84 -0.26 -8.00
CA SER A 72 -1.10 0.67 -8.86
C SER A 72 -1.13 0.18 -10.31
N GLY A 73 -0.54 0.96 -11.22
CA GLY A 73 -0.23 0.51 -12.57
C GLY A 73 -1.15 1.03 -13.65
N ALA A 74 -2.09 1.93 -13.34
CA ALA A 74 -2.99 2.52 -14.33
C ALA A 74 -2.22 3.19 -15.48
N ILE A 75 -1.24 4.06 -15.16
CA ILE A 75 -0.43 4.74 -16.16
C ILE A 75 0.33 3.73 -17.05
N ALA A 76 0.96 2.72 -16.47
CA ALA A 76 1.72 1.72 -17.23
C ALA A 76 0.82 0.89 -18.17
N VAL A 77 -0.34 0.44 -17.68
CA VAL A 77 -1.35 -0.27 -18.47
C VAL A 77 -1.86 0.62 -19.61
N GLY A 78 -2.09 1.91 -19.33
CA GLY A 78 -2.53 2.88 -20.33
C GLY A 78 -1.48 3.14 -21.41
N LYS A 79 -0.24 3.43 -21.02
CA LYS A 79 0.89 3.63 -21.96
C LYS A 79 0.98 2.47 -22.95
N LYS A 80 0.88 1.24 -22.46
CA LYS A 80 0.90 0.06 -23.28
C LYS A 80 -0.35 -0.08 -24.16
N ALA A 81 -1.51 0.23 -23.64
CA ALA A 81 -2.78 0.11 -24.34
C ALA A 81 -2.88 1.02 -25.57
N VAL A 82 -2.35 2.22 -25.48
CA VAL A 82 -2.33 3.18 -26.61
C VAL A 82 -1.05 3.09 -27.45
N ASN A 83 -0.18 2.09 -27.15
CA ASN A 83 1.06 1.81 -27.88
C ASN A 83 1.99 3.02 -28.02
N ILE A 84 2.07 3.84 -26.99
CA ILE A 84 3.00 4.98 -26.94
C ILE A 84 4.42 4.43 -26.84
N LYS A 85 5.12 4.33 -27.96
CA LYS A 85 6.50 3.80 -28.02
C LYS A 85 7.55 4.84 -27.67
N ASP A 86 7.26 6.11 -27.93
CA ASP A 86 8.15 7.23 -27.63
C ASP A 86 7.35 8.49 -27.28
N ILE A 87 7.26 8.76 -25.99
CA ILE A 87 6.62 9.98 -25.48
C ILE A 87 7.58 11.20 -25.52
N LYS A 88 8.82 11.00 -25.99
CA LYS A 88 9.87 12.02 -25.88
C LYS A 88 9.50 13.39 -26.45
N HIS A 89 8.75 13.45 -27.56
CA HIS A 89 8.32 14.72 -28.14
C HIS A 89 7.13 15.36 -27.40
N GLU A 90 6.29 14.56 -26.78
CA GLU A 90 5.07 15.02 -26.07
C GLU A 90 5.36 15.29 -24.57
N GLU A 91 6.40 14.66 -24.00
CA GLU A 91 6.88 14.95 -22.64
C GLU A 91 7.54 16.34 -22.54
N GLU A 92 8.06 16.90 -23.64
CA GLU A 92 8.64 18.24 -23.65
C GLU A 92 7.57 19.33 -23.55
N ASP A 93 6.37 19.11 -24.13
CA ASP A 93 5.29 20.11 -24.15
C ASP A 93 4.39 20.04 -22.90
N ASN A 94 3.95 18.84 -22.46
CA ASN A 94 3.13 18.65 -21.25
C ASN A 94 3.18 17.21 -20.72
N PRO A 95 4.20 16.84 -19.96
CA PRO A 95 4.38 15.47 -19.45
C PRO A 95 3.26 15.01 -18.49
N ILE A 96 2.62 15.95 -17.79
CA ILE A 96 1.51 15.62 -16.88
C ILE A 96 0.28 15.19 -17.68
N ALA A 97 -0.11 15.93 -18.71
CA ALA A 97 -1.30 15.63 -19.52
C ALA A 97 -1.20 14.24 -20.16
N VAL A 98 -0.01 13.85 -20.63
CA VAL A 98 0.23 12.51 -21.19
C VAL A 98 0.05 11.42 -20.14
N LYS A 99 0.59 11.60 -18.93
CA LYS A 99 0.39 10.68 -17.82
C LYS A 99 -1.09 10.55 -17.43
N GLN A 100 -1.79 11.68 -17.32
CA GLN A 100 -3.23 11.75 -17.02
C GLN A 100 -4.06 11.00 -18.07
N ALA A 101 -3.79 11.23 -19.36
CA ALA A 101 -4.46 10.52 -20.44
C ALA A 101 -4.19 9.02 -20.42
N CYS A 102 -2.95 8.59 -20.17
CA CYS A 102 -2.60 7.19 -19.99
C CYS A 102 -3.30 6.59 -18.78
N ALA A 103 -3.37 7.31 -17.65
CA ALA A 103 -4.09 6.88 -16.45
C ALA A 103 -5.58 6.64 -16.75
N ALA A 104 -6.23 7.54 -17.49
CA ALA A 104 -7.64 7.40 -17.88
C ALA A 104 -7.90 6.10 -18.65
N VAL A 105 -7.08 5.80 -19.65
CA VAL A 105 -7.20 4.55 -20.43
C VAL A 105 -6.84 3.32 -19.59
N GLY A 106 -5.76 3.41 -18.84
CA GLY A 106 -5.23 2.26 -18.10
C GLY A 106 -6.07 1.90 -16.88
N GLN A 107 -6.62 2.90 -16.16
CA GLN A 107 -7.49 2.66 -15.03
C GLN A 107 -8.75 1.88 -15.44
N ALA A 108 -9.39 2.25 -16.55
CA ALA A 108 -10.55 1.54 -17.07
C ALA A 108 -10.21 0.06 -17.38
N ARG A 109 -9.07 -0.20 -18.04
CA ARG A 109 -8.63 -1.56 -18.36
C ARG A 109 -8.26 -2.37 -17.12
N LEU A 110 -7.57 -1.76 -16.18
CA LEU A 110 -7.19 -2.40 -14.92
C LEU A 110 -8.43 -2.82 -14.13
N MET A 111 -9.41 -1.92 -14.00
CA MET A 111 -10.68 -2.22 -13.31
C MET A 111 -11.48 -3.30 -14.03
N MET A 112 -11.57 -3.27 -15.36
CA MET A 112 -12.22 -4.33 -16.12
C MET A 112 -11.57 -5.70 -15.87
N THR A 113 -10.25 -5.75 -15.77
CA THR A 113 -9.51 -6.97 -15.45
C THR A 113 -9.84 -7.47 -14.05
N TYR A 114 -9.78 -6.61 -13.04
CA TYR A 114 -10.14 -6.98 -11.67
C TYR A 114 -11.59 -7.46 -11.57
N GLN A 115 -12.54 -6.69 -12.10
CA GLN A 115 -13.97 -7.05 -12.05
C GLN A 115 -14.25 -8.41 -12.69
N LYS A 116 -13.59 -8.71 -13.81
CA LYS A 116 -13.72 -10.02 -14.47
C LYS A 116 -13.24 -11.15 -13.56
N ILE A 117 -12.08 -11.01 -12.91
CA ILE A 117 -11.53 -12.06 -12.03
C ILE A 117 -12.37 -12.17 -10.74
N PHE A 118 -12.79 -11.07 -10.13
CA PHE A 118 -13.67 -11.09 -8.95
C PHE A 118 -15.01 -11.78 -9.24
N ALA A 119 -15.57 -11.60 -10.46
CA ALA A 119 -16.81 -12.24 -10.86
C ALA A 119 -16.69 -13.78 -10.92
N GLU A 120 -15.53 -14.33 -11.27
CA GLU A 120 -15.29 -15.79 -11.24
C GLU A 120 -15.40 -16.38 -9.82
N TYR A 121 -15.20 -15.55 -8.79
CA TYR A 121 -15.34 -15.91 -7.37
C TYR A 121 -16.67 -15.45 -6.77
N ASN A 122 -17.66 -15.01 -7.58
CA ASN A 122 -18.94 -14.44 -7.14
C ASN A 122 -18.79 -13.29 -6.16
N GLN A 123 -17.76 -12.46 -6.35
CA GLN A 123 -17.52 -11.25 -5.55
C GLN A 123 -17.71 -10.01 -6.41
N VAL A 124 -18.21 -8.96 -5.77
CA VAL A 124 -18.35 -7.64 -6.40
C VAL A 124 -17.21 -6.73 -5.95
N ALA A 125 -16.56 -6.09 -6.91
CA ALA A 125 -15.55 -5.08 -6.64
C ALA A 125 -16.01 -3.70 -7.12
N ALA A 126 -15.68 -2.65 -6.35
CA ALA A 126 -16.00 -1.26 -6.68
C ALA A 126 -14.74 -0.42 -6.78
N GLN A 127 -14.67 0.47 -7.77
CA GLN A 127 -13.58 1.43 -7.91
C GLN A 127 -13.79 2.64 -6.99
N ILE A 128 -12.71 3.03 -6.29
CA ILE A 128 -12.61 4.32 -5.60
C ILE A 128 -11.32 5.01 -6.05
N LEU A 129 -11.44 6.25 -6.54
CA LEU A 129 -10.29 7.06 -6.93
C LEU A 129 -10.16 8.24 -5.96
N MET A 130 -8.95 8.42 -5.44
CA MET A 130 -8.66 9.41 -4.40
C MET A 130 -7.55 10.36 -4.82
N THR A 131 -7.58 11.57 -4.28
CA THR A 131 -6.49 12.54 -4.32
C THR A 131 -6.22 13.04 -2.91
N LYS A 132 -5.15 13.81 -2.71
CA LYS A 132 -4.86 14.51 -1.46
C LYS A 132 -6.08 15.31 -0.96
N ASN A 133 -6.81 15.98 -1.86
CA ASN A 133 -8.00 16.75 -1.51
C ASN A 133 -9.15 15.90 -0.92
N THR A 134 -9.22 14.62 -1.28
CA THR A 134 -10.21 13.70 -0.67
C THR A 134 -10.01 13.59 0.85
N ILE A 135 -8.80 13.77 1.33
CA ILE A 135 -8.45 13.63 2.76
C ILE A 135 -8.45 14.99 3.48
N VAL A 136 -7.86 16.00 2.85
CA VAL A 136 -7.68 17.31 3.48
C VAL A 136 -9.01 18.04 3.62
N ASP A 137 -9.89 17.96 2.62
CA ASP A 137 -11.22 18.56 2.69
C ASP A 137 -12.17 17.73 3.56
N ASN A 138 -12.80 18.38 4.53
CA ASN A 138 -13.67 17.72 5.51
C ASN A 138 -14.89 17.03 4.87
N LEU A 139 -15.52 17.67 3.90
CA LEU A 139 -16.71 17.12 3.24
C LEU A 139 -16.37 15.94 2.34
N ASN A 140 -15.29 16.06 1.58
CA ASN A 140 -14.81 14.98 0.72
C ASN A 140 -14.39 13.77 1.56
N ARG A 141 -13.69 13.99 2.66
CA ARG A 141 -13.28 12.93 3.59
C ARG A 141 -14.49 12.22 4.20
N TYR A 142 -15.47 12.97 4.67
CA TYR A 142 -16.71 12.42 5.21
C TYR A 142 -17.46 11.58 4.17
N ASN A 143 -17.60 12.07 2.94
CA ASN A 143 -18.26 11.36 1.86
C ASN A 143 -17.50 10.09 1.45
N ALA A 144 -16.17 10.15 1.39
CA ALA A 144 -15.34 8.98 1.11
C ALA A 144 -15.52 7.90 2.20
N HIS A 145 -15.43 8.28 3.48
CA HIS A 145 -15.67 7.37 4.60
C HIS A 145 -17.05 6.70 4.51
N ASN A 146 -18.11 7.47 4.22
CA ASN A 146 -19.47 6.93 4.07
C ASN A 146 -19.55 5.95 2.91
N THR A 147 -18.92 6.25 1.77
CA THR A 147 -18.87 5.34 0.62
C THR A 147 -18.24 4.02 0.98
N PHE A 148 -17.08 4.02 1.64
CA PHE A 148 -16.45 2.78 2.12
C PHE A 148 -17.36 2.02 3.08
N SER A 149 -17.97 2.72 4.02
CA SER A 149 -18.87 2.11 5.02
C SER A 149 -20.05 1.40 4.36
N GLU A 150 -20.68 2.01 3.36
CA GLU A 150 -21.78 1.40 2.62
C GLU A 150 -21.32 0.22 1.75
N LEU A 151 -20.14 0.31 1.10
CA LEU A 151 -19.59 -0.80 0.34
C LEU A 151 -19.33 -2.03 1.23
N PHE A 152 -18.81 -1.84 2.44
CA PHE A 152 -18.61 -2.93 3.39
C PHE A 152 -19.94 -3.59 3.80
N LYS A 153 -20.99 -2.79 4.11
CA LYS A 153 -22.34 -3.29 4.42
C LYS A 153 -22.94 -4.10 3.25
N LEU A 154 -22.68 -3.67 2.02
CA LEU A 154 -23.13 -4.34 0.81
C LEU A 154 -22.27 -5.59 0.46
N GLY A 155 -21.20 -5.84 1.21
CA GLY A 155 -20.30 -6.97 0.94
C GLY A 155 -19.39 -6.78 -0.27
N VAL A 156 -19.22 -5.56 -0.73
CA VAL A 156 -18.41 -5.20 -1.90
C VAL A 156 -16.96 -4.97 -1.48
N ILE A 157 -16.01 -5.39 -2.31
CA ILE A 157 -14.57 -5.16 -2.09
C ILE A 157 -14.15 -3.87 -2.80
N PRO A 158 -13.80 -2.79 -2.06
CA PRO A 158 -13.27 -1.57 -2.67
C PRO A 158 -11.88 -1.81 -3.28
N ILE A 159 -11.67 -1.33 -4.51
CA ILE A 159 -10.37 -1.25 -5.17
C ILE A 159 -10.02 0.23 -5.31
N VAL A 160 -8.97 0.64 -4.61
CA VAL A 160 -8.55 2.03 -4.51
C VAL A 160 -7.32 2.27 -5.36
N ASN A 161 -7.28 3.40 -6.04
CA ASN A 161 -6.09 3.95 -6.66
C ASN A 161 -6.09 5.47 -6.53
N GLU A 162 -4.95 6.10 -6.80
CA GLU A 162 -4.90 7.54 -6.97
C GLU A 162 -5.69 7.95 -8.22
N ASN A 163 -6.33 9.14 -8.17
CA ASN A 163 -6.99 9.72 -9.33
C ASN A 163 -5.96 10.47 -10.19
N ASP A 164 -5.06 9.72 -10.81
CA ASP A 164 -4.03 10.26 -11.68
C ASP A 164 -4.58 11.10 -12.85
N THR A 165 -5.88 10.96 -13.18
CA THR A 165 -6.49 11.70 -14.30
C THR A 165 -6.63 13.19 -14.05
N VAL A 166 -6.66 13.59 -12.77
CA VAL A 166 -6.79 14.99 -12.34
C VAL A 166 -5.70 15.39 -11.36
N ALA A 167 -4.81 14.47 -10.99
CA ALA A 167 -3.72 14.75 -10.07
C ALA A 167 -2.70 15.70 -10.72
N THR A 168 -2.26 16.69 -9.95
CA THR A 168 -1.13 17.58 -10.23
C THR A 168 -0.12 17.44 -9.10
N TYR A 169 1.08 17.98 -9.25
CA TYR A 169 2.12 17.88 -8.22
C TYR A 169 1.67 18.40 -6.83
N GLU A 170 0.69 19.31 -6.80
CA GLU A 170 0.20 19.90 -5.54
C GLU A 170 -0.85 19.03 -4.85
N ILE A 171 -1.58 18.20 -5.60
CA ILE A 171 -2.69 17.37 -5.08
C ILE A 171 -2.42 15.87 -5.21
N GLU A 172 -1.24 15.50 -5.68
CA GLU A 172 -0.76 14.12 -5.75
C GLU A 172 -0.41 13.62 -4.35
N ILE A 173 -0.77 12.38 -4.03
CA ILE A 173 -0.30 11.69 -2.82
C ILE A 173 1.12 11.20 -3.06
N GLY A 174 1.43 10.85 -4.30
CA GLY A 174 2.77 10.56 -4.80
C GLY A 174 3.14 9.10 -4.84
N ASP A 175 2.62 8.29 -3.92
CA ASP A 175 2.86 6.85 -3.93
C ASP A 175 1.71 6.07 -3.27
N ASN A 176 1.53 4.82 -3.70
CA ASN A 176 0.43 3.99 -3.21
C ASN A 176 0.72 3.30 -1.86
N ASP A 177 1.95 3.33 -1.35
CA ASP A 177 2.24 2.89 0.02
C ASP A 177 1.60 3.88 0.99
N THR A 178 1.89 5.17 0.80
CA THR A 178 1.28 6.27 1.56
C THR A 178 -0.25 6.32 1.38
N LEU A 179 -0.76 6.23 0.13
CA LEU A 179 -2.20 6.17 -0.13
C LEU A 179 -2.86 5.03 0.66
N SER A 180 -2.22 3.86 0.71
CA SER A 180 -2.80 2.70 1.41
C SER A 180 -2.89 2.91 2.93
N ALA A 181 -1.92 3.58 3.53
CA ALA A 181 -1.96 3.93 4.95
C ALA A 181 -3.03 5.00 5.25
N ILE A 182 -3.18 5.98 4.37
CA ILE A 182 -4.25 6.98 4.43
C ILE A 182 -5.62 6.29 4.34
N VAL A 183 -5.81 5.37 3.39
CA VAL A 183 -7.05 4.59 3.26
C VAL A 183 -7.30 3.75 4.51
N ALA A 184 -6.27 3.09 5.04
CA ALA A 184 -6.38 2.29 6.26
C ALA A 184 -6.87 3.15 7.44
N ALA A 185 -6.29 4.34 7.62
CA ALA A 185 -6.73 5.29 8.65
C ALA A 185 -8.16 5.81 8.40
N LEU A 186 -8.50 6.14 7.14
CA LEU A 186 -9.84 6.64 6.77
C LEU A 186 -10.95 5.63 7.06
N VAL A 187 -10.69 4.34 6.88
CA VAL A 187 -11.70 3.28 7.07
C VAL A 187 -11.63 2.64 8.45
N ASP A 188 -10.79 3.11 9.36
CA ASP A 188 -10.52 2.51 10.68
C ASP A 188 -10.15 1.02 10.53
N ALA A 189 -9.14 0.73 9.72
CA ALA A 189 -8.66 -0.62 9.50
C ALA A 189 -7.93 -1.18 10.75
N ASP A 190 -7.92 -2.49 10.89
CA ASP A 190 -7.15 -3.18 11.94
C ASP A 190 -5.72 -3.53 11.48
N LEU A 191 -5.55 -3.70 10.16
CA LEU A 191 -4.31 -4.17 9.57
C LEU A 191 -4.11 -3.58 8.17
N LEU A 192 -2.89 -3.12 7.90
CA LEU A 192 -2.39 -2.77 6.58
C LEU A 192 -1.31 -3.77 6.16
N ILE A 193 -1.42 -4.37 4.99
CA ILE A 193 -0.39 -5.26 4.43
C ILE A 193 0.16 -4.63 3.15
N LEU A 194 1.44 -4.25 3.16
CA LEU A 194 2.18 -3.79 1.99
C LEU A 194 2.87 -4.98 1.33
N LEU A 195 2.37 -5.40 0.17
CA LEU A 195 3.05 -6.35 -0.70
C LEU A 195 4.08 -5.61 -1.55
N SER A 196 5.36 -5.94 -1.37
CA SER A 196 6.51 -5.27 -1.97
C SER A 196 7.48 -6.26 -2.59
N ASP A 197 8.53 -5.76 -3.22
CA ASP A 197 9.66 -6.53 -3.75
C ASP A 197 10.71 -6.91 -2.70
N ILE A 198 10.53 -6.42 -1.46
CA ILE A 198 11.42 -6.71 -0.33
C ILE A 198 10.75 -7.61 0.70
N ASP A 199 11.55 -8.36 1.46
CA ASP A 199 11.05 -9.27 2.50
C ASP A 199 10.53 -8.52 3.74
N GLY A 200 10.99 -7.31 3.97
CA GLY A 200 10.67 -6.46 5.11
C GLY A 200 11.78 -5.45 5.37
N LEU A 201 11.87 -4.97 6.60
CA LEU A 201 12.88 -4.01 7.04
C LEU A 201 14.13 -4.74 7.56
N TYR A 202 15.29 -4.18 7.26
CA TYR A 202 16.60 -4.62 7.76
C TYR A 202 17.30 -3.47 8.49
N THR A 203 18.25 -3.78 9.35
CA THR A 203 19.07 -2.78 10.05
C THR A 203 19.97 -1.96 9.13
N ASP A 204 20.19 -2.42 7.89
CA ASP A 204 20.94 -1.76 6.83
C ASP A 204 20.56 -2.40 5.48
N ASP A 205 21.05 -1.90 4.34
CA ASP A 205 20.81 -2.53 3.04
C ASP A 205 21.51 -3.90 2.93
N PRO A 206 20.76 -5.03 2.93
CA PRO A 206 21.36 -6.37 2.89
C PRO A 206 22.12 -6.66 1.59
N ARG A 207 21.93 -5.87 0.53
CA ARG A 207 22.68 -6.00 -0.73
C ARG A 207 24.08 -5.41 -0.61
N GLN A 208 24.27 -4.45 0.29
CA GLN A 208 25.55 -3.75 0.51
C GLN A 208 26.23 -4.19 1.79
N ASN A 209 25.49 -4.50 2.83
CA ASN A 209 25.99 -4.91 4.13
C ASN A 209 25.53 -6.36 4.47
N LYS A 210 26.48 -7.30 4.43
CA LYS A 210 26.21 -8.71 4.79
C LYS A 210 25.84 -8.92 6.27
N ASN A 211 26.11 -7.94 7.12
CA ASN A 211 25.76 -7.98 8.54
C ASN A 211 24.39 -7.38 8.83
N ALA A 212 23.67 -6.91 7.80
CA ALA A 212 22.31 -6.41 7.95
C ALA A 212 21.40 -7.51 8.52
N GLN A 213 20.73 -7.20 9.62
CA GLN A 213 19.82 -8.11 10.30
C GLN A 213 18.38 -7.80 9.92
N PHE A 214 17.56 -8.82 9.74
CA PHE A 214 16.13 -8.68 9.48
C PHE A 214 15.40 -8.26 10.76
N ILE A 215 14.50 -7.27 10.65
CA ILE A 215 13.70 -6.76 11.75
C ILE A 215 12.32 -7.40 11.68
N GLU A 216 12.01 -8.29 12.61
CA GLU A 216 10.74 -9.03 12.62
C GLU A 216 9.57 -8.17 13.11
N VAL A 217 9.81 -7.32 14.13
CA VAL A 217 8.80 -6.48 14.77
C VAL A 217 9.37 -5.11 15.12
N VAL A 218 8.64 -4.06 14.78
CA VAL A 218 8.89 -2.67 15.18
C VAL A 218 7.76 -2.27 16.13
N GLU A 219 8.05 -2.19 17.43
CA GLU A 219 7.07 -1.79 18.45
C GLU A 219 6.87 -0.27 18.48
N GLU A 220 7.91 0.48 18.16
CA GLU A 220 7.89 1.95 18.13
C GLU A 220 8.71 2.45 16.94
N LEU A 221 8.12 3.35 16.18
CA LEU A 221 8.77 3.97 15.04
C LEU A 221 9.61 5.16 15.53
N THR A 222 10.92 4.97 15.64
CA THR A 222 11.84 6.00 16.10
C THR A 222 12.31 6.91 14.96
N ASP A 223 12.78 8.12 15.30
CA ASP A 223 13.37 9.05 14.31
C ASP A 223 14.58 8.42 13.60
N GLU A 224 15.36 7.58 14.30
CA GLU A 224 16.48 6.85 13.71
C GLU A 224 16.03 5.91 12.59
N LEU A 225 14.92 5.18 12.79
CA LEU A 225 14.35 4.32 11.74
C LEU A 225 13.83 5.14 10.55
N MET A 226 13.21 6.29 10.81
CA MET A 226 12.75 7.19 9.75
C MET A 226 13.91 7.73 8.93
N ASP A 227 15.01 8.12 9.56
CA ASP A 227 16.21 8.64 8.88
C ASP A 227 16.94 7.56 8.06
N MET A 228 16.93 6.31 8.50
CA MET A 228 17.43 5.18 7.70
C MET A 228 16.67 5.04 6.36
N GLY A 229 15.37 5.30 6.35
CA GLY A 229 14.55 5.29 5.13
C GLY A 229 14.96 6.38 4.14
N LYS A 230 15.33 7.57 4.62
CA LYS A 230 15.79 8.70 3.80
C LYS A 230 17.15 8.44 3.14
N ALA A 231 18.05 7.72 3.84
CA ALA A 231 19.39 7.40 3.35
C ALA A 231 19.40 6.30 2.27
N SER A 232 18.36 5.47 2.19
CA SER A 232 18.25 4.40 1.20
C SER A 232 17.75 4.94 -0.14
N THR A 233 18.65 5.21 -1.07
CA THR A 233 18.29 5.52 -2.46
C THR A 233 17.64 4.29 -3.10
N GLY A 234 16.32 4.40 -3.36
CA GLY A 234 15.53 3.33 -3.95
C GLY A 234 16.01 2.90 -5.36
N SER A 235 15.64 1.69 -5.74
CA SER A 235 15.84 1.16 -7.09
C SER A 235 15.15 2.05 -8.13
N SER A 236 15.79 2.23 -9.28
CA SER A 236 15.41 3.10 -10.40
C SER A 236 14.08 2.76 -11.12
N VAL A 237 13.27 1.83 -10.63
CA VAL A 237 12.11 1.29 -11.36
C VAL A 237 10.78 1.41 -10.58
N GLY A 238 10.74 2.00 -9.40
CA GLY A 238 9.50 2.19 -8.63
C GLY A 238 9.51 3.49 -7.83
N THR A 239 8.39 4.21 -7.81
CA THR A 239 8.19 5.43 -7.01
C THR A 239 8.19 5.16 -5.49
N GLY A 240 8.08 3.90 -5.04
CA GLY A 240 7.98 3.50 -3.65
C GLY A 240 9.29 2.99 -3.05
N GLY A 241 10.17 3.89 -2.56
CA GLY A 241 11.37 3.54 -1.80
C GLY A 241 11.08 3.11 -0.35
N MET A 242 12.14 2.84 0.44
CA MET A 242 11.99 2.55 1.87
C MET A 242 11.34 3.73 2.62
N ASN A 243 11.64 4.95 2.23
CA ASN A 243 11.07 6.16 2.83
C ASN A 243 9.53 6.18 2.76
N THR A 244 8.93 5.86 1.60
CA THR A 244 7.47 5.84 1.45
C THR A 244 6.82 4.77 2.33
N LYS A 245 7.48 3.62 2.52
CA LYS A 245 7.03 2.55 3.40
C LYS A 245 7.08 2.94 4.87
N LEU A 246 8.11 3.70 5.28
CA LEU A 246 8.20 4.22 6.65
C LEU A 246 7.20 5.35 6.90
N ILE A 247 6.92 6.21 5.92
CA ILE A 247 5.83 7.20 6.00
C ILE A 247 4.49 6.48 6.16
N ALA A 248 4.25 5.43 5.36
CA ALA A 248 3.04 4.61 5.51
C ALA A 248 2.96 3.94 6.90
N ALA A 249 4.10 3.45 7.42
CA ALA A 249 4.17 2.90 8.77
C ALA A 249 3.83 3.95 9.83
N LYS A 250 4.35 5.19 9.68
CA LYS A 250 4.03 6.30 10.60
C LYS A 250 2.53 6.59 10.63
N ILE A 251 1.90 6.72 9.47
CA ILE A 251 0.45 6.97 9.38
C ILE A 251 -0.34 5.81 10.01
N ALA A 252 -0.02 4.58 9.65
CA ALA A 252 -0.74 3.40 10.14
C ALA A 252 -0.59 3.25 11.65
N THR A 253 0.64 3.25 12.18
CA THR A 253 0.89 3.03 13.61
C THR A 253 0.33 4.15 14.47
N SER A 254 0.48 5.42 14.06
CA SER A 254 -0.11 6.57 14.77
C SER A 254 -1.64 6.55 14.76
N SER A 255 -2.27 5.86 13.80
CA SER A 255 -3.71 5.61 13.73
C SER A 255 -4.14 4.32 14.46
N ASN A 256 -3.27 3.68 15.23
CA ASN A 256 -3.50 2.40 15.93
C ASN A 256 -3.74 1.19 15.00
N ILE A 257 -3.13 1.21 13.81
CA ILE A 257 -3.25 0.16 12.81
C ILE A 257 -1.92 -0.61 12.77
N ASP A 258 -1.99 -1.93 12.90
CA ASP A 258 -0.82 -2.76 12.63
C ASP A 258 -0.49 -2.72 11.14
N MET A 259 0.80 -2.63 10.80
CA MET A 259 1.21 -2.68 9.41
C MET A 259 2.25 -3.79 9.18
N ILE A 260 2.17 -4.47 8.05
CA ILE A 260 3.17 -5.47 7.65
C ILE A 260 3.73 -5.12 6.27
N ILE A 261 5.05 -5.17 6.14
CA ILE A 261 5.75 -5.20 4.86
C ILE A 261 6.11 -6.65 4.59
N ALA A 262 5.69 -7.21 3.45
CA ALA A 262 5.99 -8.58 3.05
C ALA A 262 6.29 -8.69 1.56
N ASN A 263 7.03 -9.73 1.18
CA ASN A 263 7.42 -9.96 -0.21
C ASN A 263 6.24 -10.46 -1.06
N SER A 264 6.04 -9.81 -2.21
CA SER A 264 4.97 -10.11 -3.18
C SER A 264 5.29 -11.25 -4.15
N LYS A 265 6.46 -11.89 -4.06
CA LYS A 265 6.81 -13.02 -4.93
C LYS A 265 5.82 -14.18 -4.80
N ASP A 266 5.36 -14.43 -3.58
CA ASP A 266 4.31 -15.40 -3.30
C ASP A 266 3.15 -14.70 -2.61
N ILE A 267 2.10 -14.37 -3.34
CA ILE A 267 0.93 -13.63 -2.83
C ILE A 267 0.17 -14.41 -1.73
N LYS A 268 0.34 -15.74 -1.65
CA LYS A 268 -0.21 -16.55 -0.55
C LYS A 268 0.38 -16.21 0.83
N VAL A 269 1.37 -15.31 0.90
CA VAL A 269 1.82 -14.73 2.18
C VAL A 269 0.66 -14.06 2.93
N LEU A 270 -0.35 -13.52 2.23
CA LEU A 270 -1.53 -12.91 2.83
C LEU A 270 -2.24 -13.87 3.78
N HIS A 271 -2.56 -15.05 3.31
CA HIS A 271 -3.17 -16.11 4.09
C HIS A 271 -2.32 -16.48 5.32
N ARG A 272 -1.01 -16.70 5.10
CA ARG A 272 -0.10 -17.10 6.18
C ARG A 272 0.10 -16.00 7.24
N ILE A 273 0.09 -14.72 6.84
CA ILE A 273 0.12 -13.58 7.77
C ILE A 273 -1.10 -13.63 8.69
N LEU A 274 -2.29 -13.82 8.12
CA LEU A 274 -3.53 -13.89 8.89
C LEU A 274 -3.66 -15.17 9.74
N ASP A 275 -2.86 -16.19 9.45
CA ASP A 275 -2.71 -17.38 10.30
C ASP A 275 -1.65 -17.17 11.41
N GLY A 276 -1.12 -15.97 11.56
CA GLY A 276 -0.15 -15.63 12.62
C GLY A 276 1.26 -16.14 12.37
N LYS A 277 1.61 -16.45 11.10
CA LYS A 277 2.98 -16.85 10.77
C LYS A 277 3.93 -15.65 10.83
N ASN A 278 5.16 -15.90 11.24
CA ASN A 278 6.19 -14.87 11.29
C ASN A 278 6.72 -14.59 9.87
N ILE A 279 6.07 -13.65 9.17
CA ILE A 279 6.36 -13.26 7.79
C ILE A 279 6.44 -11.75 7.71
N GLY A 280 7.48 -11.24 7.07
CA GLY A 280 7.68 -9.81 6.88
C GLY A 280 8.01 -9.07 8.18
N THR A 281 8.11 -7.76 8.11
CA THR A 281 8.28 -6.88 9.27
C THR A 281 6.91 -6.37 9.72
N LEU A 282 6.59 -6.61 10.99
CA LEU A 282 5.37 -6.10 11.63
C LEU A 282 5.68 -4.79 12.36
N PHE A 283 4.97 -3.74 12.02
CA PHE A 283 4.92 -2.47 12.76
C PHE A 283 3.66 -2.49 13.64
N VAL A 284 3.85 -2.28 14.92
CA VAL A 284 2.78 -2.38 15.93
C VAL A 284 2.02 -1.07 16.01
N GLY A 285 0.70 -1.14 15.88
CA GLY A 285 -0.17 0.03 16.04
C GLY A 285 -0.06 0.61 17.46
N ASN A 286 0.20 1.89 17.55
CA ASN A 286 0.32 2.64 18.79
C ASN A 286 -0.28 4.03 18.60
N LYS A 287 -1.53 4.19 19.02
CA LYS A 287 -2.28 5.43 18.79
C LYS A 287 -1.58 6.63 19.43
N GLU A 288 -1.20 7.57 18.60
CA GLU A 288 -0.71 8.87 19.08
C GLU A 288 -1.87 9.80 19.44
N THR A 289 -1.80 10.42 20.61
CA THR A 289 -2.89 11.27 21.16
C THR A 289 -3.17 12.50 20.29
N TYR A 290 -2.16 12.98 19.56
CA TYR A 290 -2.22 14.23 18.77
C TYR A 290 -2.02 14.01 17.27
N PHE A 291 -2.15 12.76 16.76
CA PHE A 291 -2.02 12.52 15.33
C PHE A 291 -3.28 12.95 14.59
N ASP A 292 -3.15 13.97 13.75
CA ASP A 292 -4.21 14.46 12.84
C ASP A 292 -3.85 14.08 11.39
N LEU A 293 -4.59 13.11 10.83
CA LEU A 293 -4.34 12.63 9.48
C LEU A 293 -4.47 13.70 8.39
N PRO A 294 -5.54 14.54 8.36
CA PRO A 294 -5.66 15.64 7.41
C PRO A 294 -4.49 16.61 7.47
N GLU A 295 -4.08 17.03 8.66
CA GLU A 295 -2.95 17.94 8.85
C GLU A 295 -1.63 17.30 8.37
N PHE A 296 -1.41 16.03 8.73
CA PHE A 296 -0.24 15.29 8.28
C PHE A 296 -0.17 15.22 6.74
N VAL A 297 -1.28 14.85 6.09
CA VAL A 297 -1.37 14.76 4.62
C VAL A 297 -1.22 16.13 3.96
N ALA A 298 -1.78 17.20 4.54
CA ALA A 298 -1.64 18.56 4.02
C ALA A 298 -0.16 18.99 3.93
N ASN A 299 0.64 18.60 4.94
CA ASN A 299 2.04 19.00 5.08
C ASN A 299 3.07 18.07 4.42
N MET A 300 2.67 16.95 3.83
CA MET A 300 3.58 15.93 3.27
C MET A 300 4.56 16.43 2.19
N HIS A 301 4.22 17.48 1.43
CA HIS A 301 5.06 18.02 0.37
C HIS A 301 5.84 19.29 0.79
N ASN A 302 5.69 19.73 2.03
CA ASN A 302 6.36 20.94 2.54
C ASN A 302 7.67 20.63 3.30
N ASN A 303 8.03 19.37 3.43
CA ASN A 303 9.25 18.85 4.03
C ASN A 303 10.02 18.02 3.01
#